data_1ffdaab14043efbf15a6e6c135085227
#
_entry.id   1ffdaab14043efbf15a6e6c135085227
#
_cell.length_a   1.000
_cell.length_b   1.000
_cell.length_c   1.000
_cell.angle_alpha   90.00
_cell.angle_beta   90.00
_cell.angle_gamma   90.00
#
_symmetry.space_group_name_H-M   'P 1'
#
loop_
_entity.id
_entity.type
_entity.pdbx_description
1 polymer ?
#
loop_
_entity_poly.entity_id
_entity_poly.type
_entity_poly.pdbx_seq_one_letter_code
_entity_poly.pdbx_strand_id
1 'polypeptide(L)'
;TAVDEGAELLLDGRDVSVEGYEDGNFLGPTLFGGVDPDMTIAQEEVFGPVLGLLSVADLDEAIEVLNRSDFGNAASLFTGRGADARAFRHRTDIGNLGINAGTAAPMAFFHFGGRKDSFFGDLHAQGEDMIHFYTDKTVYIERWPNA
;
A
#
# COMPACT_ATOMS: atom_id res chain seq x y z
N THR A 1 8.14 -13.48 -16.93
CA THR A 1 6.66 -13.36 -16.77
C THR A 1 6.18 -12.00 -17.25
N ALA A 2 6.50 -10.86 -16.63
CA ALA A 2 5.96 -9.54 -17.02
C ALA A 2 6.18 -9.21 -18.52
N VAL A 3 7.38 -9.45 -19.06
CA VAL A 3 7.68 -9.25 -20.48
C VAL A 3 6.88 -10.22 -21.37
N ASP A 4 6.72 -11.45 -20.94
CA ASP A 4 5.95 -12.46 -21.69
C ASP A 4 4.46 -12.11 -21.72
N GLU A 5 3.98 -11.40 -20.72
CA GLU A 5 2.61 -10.86 -20.62
C GLU A 5 2.42 -9.55 -21.39
N GLY A 6 3.51 -8.96 -21.89
CA GLY A 6 3.47 -7.77 -22.77
C GLY A 6 3.97 -6.48 -22.13
N ALA A 7 4.46 -6.50 -20.90
CA ALA A 7 5.10 -5.32 -20.30
C ALA A 7 6.44 -5.01 -20.96
N GLU A 8 6.78 -3.72 -21.09
CA GLU A 8 8.04 -3.25 -21.61
C GLU A 8 9.08 -3.16 -20.49
N LEU A 9 10.23 -3.82 -20.64
CA LEU A 9 11.36 -3.69 -19.72
C LEU A 9 12.11 -2.38 -19.98
N LEU A 10 11.90 -1.36 -19.16
CA LEU A 10 12.53 -0.03 -19.32
C LEU A 10 13.89 0.06 -18.63
N LEU A 11 14.06 -0.64 -17.52
CA LEU A 11 15.32 -0.73 -16.77
C LEU A 11 15.47 -2.14 -16.22
N ASP A 12 16.63 -2.75 -16.43
CA ASP A 12 16.98 -4.08 -15.92
C ASP A 12 17.99 -3.99 -14.78
N GLY A 13 17.58 -4.40 -13.60
CA GLY A 13 18.40 -4.40 -12.38
C GLY A 13 19.12 -5.73 -12.08
N ARG A 14 19.07 -6.74 -12.99
CA ARG A 14 19.58 -8.08 -12.68
C ARG A 14 21.10 -8.19 -12.66
N ASP A 15 21.80 -7.45 -13.49
CA ASP A 15 23.26 -7.57 -13.66
C ASP A 15 24.02 -6.41 -12.99
N VAL A 16 23.63 -6.05 -11.78
CA VAL A 16 24.29 -4.98 -11.03
C VAL A 16 25.53 -5.52 -10.32
N SER A 17 26.69 -4.91 -10.59
CA SER A 17 27.93 -5.12 -9.85
C SER A 17 28.27 -3.88 -9.03
N VAL A 18 28.74 -4.08 -7.80
CA VAL A 18 29.18 -3.02 -6.90
C VAL A 18 30.70 -3.11 -6.74
N GLU A 19 31.42 -2.03 -7.09
CA GLU A 19 32.87 -1.98 -6.99
C GLU A 19 33.36 -2.28 -5.56
N GLY A 20 34.26 -3.24 -5.41
CA GLY A 20 34.79 -3.73 -4.14
C GLY A 20 33.90 -4.77 -3.45
N TYR A 21 32.79 -5.16 -4.06
CA TYR A 21 31.87 -6.18 -3.56
C TYR A 21 31.37 -7.07 -4.71
N GLU A 22 32.26 -7.45 -5.62
CA GLU A 22 31.92 -8.14 -6.86
C GLU A 22 31.26 -9.51 -6.64
N ASP A 23 31.57 -10.17 -5.50
CA ASP A 23 30.96 -11.43 -5.08
C ASP A 23 29.66 -11.26 -4.28
N GLY A 24 29.15 -10.04 -4.15
CA GLY A 24 27.93 -9.74 -3.40
C GLY A 24 26.65 -10.08 -4.18
N ASN A 25 25.59 -10.39 -3.45
CA ASN A 25 24.25 -10.63 -4.05
C ASN A 25 23.48 -9.31 -4.15
N PHE A 26 23.72 -8.54 -5.20
CA PHE A 26 23.05 -7.28 -5.45
C PHE A 26 21.96 -7.41 -6.52
N LEU A 27 20.85 -6.74 -6.30
CA LEU A 27 19.77 -6.56 -7.27
C LEU A 27 19.50 -5.06 -7.39
N GLY A 28 19.64 -4.53 -8.59
CA GLY A 28 19.34 -3.14 -8.89
C GLY A 28 17.85 -2.89 -9.15
N PRO A 29 17.46 -1.63 -9.33
CA PRO A 29 16.09 -1.29 -9.64
C PRO A 29 15.69 -1.82 -11.03
N THR A 30 14.51 -2.39 -11.11
CA THR A 30 13.88 -2.85 -12.36
C THR A 30 12.61 -2.07 -12.59
N LEU A 31 12.42 -1.57 -13.81
CA LEU A 31 11.27 -0.76 -14.20
C LEU A 31 10.56 -1.37 -15.40
N PHE A 32 9.26 -1.59 -15.28
CA PHE A 32 8.40 -2.02 -16.37
C PHE A 32 7.42 -0.91 -16.77
N GLY A 33 7.28 -0.69 -18.08
CA GLY A 33 6.26 0.16 -18.68
C GLY A 33 5.14 -0.63 -19.31
N GLY A 34 4.02 0.04 -19.60
CA GLY A 34 2.88 -0.58 -20.27
C GLY A 34 2.26 -1.72 -19.45
N VAL A 35 2.35 -1.65 -18.14
CA VAL A 35 1.74 -2.66 -17.26
C VAL A 35 0.22 -2.56 -17.33
N ASP A 36 -0.44 -3.70 -17.51
CA ASP A 36 -1.89 -3.83 -17.44
C ASP A 36 -2.30 -4.33 -16.04
N PRO A 37 -3.44 -3.89 -15.48
CA PRO A 37 -3.92 -4.34 -14.18
C PRO A 37 -4.09 -5.86 -14.05
N ASP A 38 -4.27 -6.59 -15.15
CA ASP A 38 -4.48 -8.03 -15.17
C ASP A 38 -3.17 -8.83 -15.30
N MET A 39 -2.01 -8.16 -15.44
CA MET A 39 -0.69 -8.82 -15.46
C MET A 39 -0.28 -9.32 -14.08
N THR A 40 0.48 -10.42 -14.02
CA THR A 40 0.99 -11.01 -12.78
C THR A 40 1.73 -9.98 -11.91
N ILE A 41 2.54 -9.10 -12.52
CA ILE A 41 3.31 -8.06 -11.81
C ILE A 41 2.41 -7.01 -11.12
N ALA A 42 1.17 -6.84 -11.59
CA ALA A 42 0.19 -5.94 -10.97
C ALA A 42 -0.68 -6.65 -9.92
N GLN A 43 -0.80 -7.97 -9.99
CA GLN A 43 -1.66 -8.79 -9.12
C GLN A 43 -0.89 -9.38 -7.93
N GLU A 44 0.38 -9.69 -8.10
CA GLU A 44 1.21 -10.33 -7.07
C GLU A 44 2.22 -9.33 -6.49
N GLU A 45 2.42 -9.40 -5.19
CA GLU A 45 3.45 -8.59 -4.53
C GLU A 45 4.84 -9.07 -4.94
N VAL A 46 5.62 -8.21 -5.61
CA VAL A 46 7.05 -8.42 -5.86
C VAL A 46 7.83 -7.76 -4.73
N PHE A 47 8.29 -8.55 -3.76
CA PHE A 47 9.03 -8.05 -2.61
C PHE A 47 10.50 -7.77 -2.96
N GLY A 48 10.73 -6.74 -3.79
CA GLY A 48 12.04 -6.37 -4.32
C GLY A 48 12.03 -4.99 -5.00
N PRO A 49 13.17 -4.54 -5.56
CA PRO A 49 13.31 -3.23 -6.17
C PRO A 49 12.70 -3.20 -7.58
N VAL A 50 11.41 -3.48 -7.68
CA VAL A 50 10.66 -3.57 -8.94
C VAL A 50 9.52 -2.56 -8.92
N LEU A 51 9.35 -1.81 -10.01
CA LEU A 51 8.29 -0.84 -10.20
C LEU A 51 7.60 -1.05 -11.54
N GLY A 52 6.28 -1.20 -11.53
CA GLY A 52 5.42 -1.20 -12.72
C GLY A 52 4.82 0.17 -12.96
N LEU A 53 4.86 0.64 -14.21
CA LEU A 53 4.20 1.86 -14.67
C LEU A 53 2.95 1.49 -15.46
N LEU A 54 1.81 1.93 -14.96
CA LEU A 54 0.50 1.77 -15.58
C LEU A 54 -0.02 3.15 -15.94
N SER A 55 -0.49 3.32 -17.17
CA SER A 55 -1.06 4.58 -17.64
C SER A 55 -2.58 4.52 -17.60
N VAL A 56 -3.19 5.58 -17.07
CA VAL A 56 -4.65 5.74 -17.01
C VAL A 56 -5.05 7.05 -17.65
N ALA A 57 -6.29 7.16 -18.12
CA ALA A 57 -6.78 8.35 -18.79
C ALA A 57 -7.04 9.50 -17.80
N ASP A 58 -7.49 9.18 -16.60
CA ASP A 58 -7.86 10.18 -15.59
C ASP A 58 -7.85 9.59 -14.16
N LEU A 59 -8.25 10.42 -13.19
CA LEU A 59 -8.33 10.02 -11.78
C LEU A 59 -9.43 8.98 -11.53
N ASP A 60 -10.49 8.98 -12.27
CA ASP A 60 -11.59 8.03 -12.08
C ASP A 60 -11.12 6.63 -12.43
N GLU A 61 -10.45 6.46 -13.55
CA GLU A 61 -9.83 5.19 -13.94
C GLU A 61 -8.74 4.75 -12.95
N ALA A 62 -7.90 5.69 -12.48
CA ALA A 62 -6.89 5.39 -11.45
C ALA A 62 -7.53 4.82 -10.17
N ILE A 63 -8.64 5.41 -9.71
CA ILE A 63 -9.37 4.93 -8.53
C ILE A 63 -9.98 3.54 -8.78
N GLU A 64 -10.51 3.29 -9.98
CA GLU A 64 -11.07 1.98 -10.33
C GLU A 64 -9.99 0.90 -10.31
N VAL A 65 -8.82 1.17 -10.88
CA VAL A 65 -7.67 0.24 -10.86
C VAL A 65 -7.24 -0.06 -9.43
N LEU A 66 -7.08 0.96 -8.57
CA LEU A 66 -6.73 0.78 -7.17
C LEU A 66 -7.77 -0.07 -6.40
N ASN A 67 -9.05 0.17 -6.68
CA ASN A 67 -10.13 -0.53 -5.98
C ASN A 67 -10.29 -1.98 -6.44
N ARG A 68 -9.90 -2.31 -7.68
CA ARG A 68 -9.91 -3.69 -8.20
C ARG A 68 -8.82 -4.58 -7.61
N SER A 69 -7.70 -4.00 -7.16
CA SER A 69 -6.62 -4.77 -6.53
C SER A 69 -7.12 -5.46 -5.25
N ASP A 70 -6.67 -6.68 -5.01
CA ASP A 70 -6.93 -7.42 -3.76
C ASP A 70 -6.17 -6.81 -2.57
N PHE A 71 -5.18 -5.97 -2.83
CA PHE A 71 -4.38 -5.29 -1.82
C PHE A 71 -4.80 -3.84 -1.62
N GLY A 72 -4.71 -3.37 -0.39
CA GLY A 72 -5.11 -2.00 -0.01
C GLY A 72 -4.27 -1.41 1.12
N ASN A 73 -2.93 -1.58 1.07
CA ASN A 73 -2.06 -1.07 2.13
C ASN A 73 -1.93 0.45 2.08
N ALA A 74 -1.33 0.99 1.04
CA ALA A 74 -1.07 2.42 0.93
C ALA A 74 -1.19 2.91 -0.52
N ALA A 75 -1.65 4.15 -0.68
CA ALA A 75 -1.62 4.84 -1.96
C ALA A 75 -1.38 6.34 -1.77
N SER A 76 -0.70 6.97 -2.74
CA SER A 76 -0.43 8.41 -2.72
C SER A 76 -0.89 9.06 -4.02
N LEU A 77 -1.55 10.19 -3.91
CA LEU A 77 -1.96 11.03 -5.03
C LEU A 77 -1.15 12.32 -5.03
N PHE A 78 -0.54 12.63 -6.17
CA PHE A 78 0.10 13.93 -6.40
C PHE A 78 -0.80 14.78 -7.29
N THR A 79 -1.30 15.89 -6.76
CA THR A 79 -2.23 16.78 -7.47
C THR A 79 -2.13 18.22 -6.98
N GLY A 80 -2.43 19.17 -7.85
CA GLY A 80 -2.63 20.56 -7.49
C GLY A 80 -4.10 20.93 -7.22
N ARG A 81 -5.03 19.95 -7.31
CA ARG A 81 -6.48 20.21 -7.24
C ARG A 81 -7.09 19.59 -5.98
N GLY A 82 -7.61 20.44 -5.10
CA GLY A 82 -8.28 19.97 -3.88
C GLY A 82 -9.53 19.11 -4.12
N ALA A 83 -10.17 19.22 -5.28
CA ALA A 83 -11.30 18.37 -5.67
C ALA A 83 -10.84 16.92 -5.88
N ASP A 84 -9.70 16.71 -6.57
CA ASP A 84 -9.11 15.40 -6.81
C ASP A 84 -8.70 14.74 -5.50
N ALA A 85 -8.06 15.51 -4.61
CA ALA A 85 -7.67 15.01 -3.29
C ALA A 85 -8.89 14.53 -2.47
N ARG A 86 -10.00 15.26 -2.53
CA ARG A 86 -11.26 14.83 -1.88
C ARG A 86 -11.85 13.59 -2.52
N ALA A 87 -11.92 13.54 -3.87
CA ALA A 87 -12.42 12.38 -4.59
C ALA A 87 -11.59 11.13 -4.26
N PHE A 88 -10.27 11.23 -4.34
CA PHE A 88 -9.35 10.15 -4.03
C PHE A 88 -9.57 9.62 -2.60
N ARG A 89 -9.59 10.51 -1.60
CA ARG A 89 -9.79 10.12 -0.20
C ARG A 89 -11.10 9.37 0.07
N HIS A 90 -12.19 9.76 -0.61
CA HIS A 90 -13.52 9.21 -0.34
C HIS A 90 -13.89 8.01 -1.19
N ARG A 91 -13.20 7.79 -2.31
CA ARG A 91 -13.57 6.76 -3.28
C ARG A 91 -12.60 5.58 -3.34
N THR A 92 -11.42 5.71 -2.71
CA THR A 92 -10.45 4.59 -2.64
C THR A 92 -10.66 3.73 -1.41
N ASP A 93 -10.54 2.42 -1.59
CA ASP A 93 -10.57 1.42 -0.51
C ASP A 93 -9.15 1.02 -0.08
N ILE A 94 -8.41 1.99 0.44
CA ILE A 94 -7.00 1.86 0.84
C ILE A 94 -6.84 2.29 2.29
N GLY A 95 -5.99 1.58 3.04
CA GLY A 95 -5.77 1.82 4.47
C GLY A 95 -5.04 3.12 4.79
N ASN A 96 -3.98 3.43 4.04
CA ASN A 96 -3.15 4.62 4.25
C ASN A 96 -3.14 5.49 2.98
N LEU A 97 -3.57 6.73 3.09
CA LEU A 97 -3.65 7.64 1.95
C LEU A 97 -2.74 8.85 2.14
N GLY A 98 -1.88 9.10 1.14
CA GLY A 98 -1.04 10.29 1.05
C GLY A 98 -1.56 11.26 -0.01
N ILE A 99 -1.51 12.56 0.28
CA ILE A 99 -1.71 13.62 -0.74
C ILE A 99 -0.42 14.43 -0.81
N ASN A 100 0.22 14.41 -1.96
CA ASN A 100 1.52 15.05 -2.20
C ASN A 100 2.61 14.58 -1.21
N ALA A 101 2.51 13.35 -0.76
CA ALA A 101 3.45 12.66 0.11
C ALA A 101 3.89 11.36 -0.55
N GLY A 102 5.20 11.07 -0.57
CA GLY A 102 5.74 9.90 -1.28
C GLY A 102 5.30 8.57 -0.67
N THR A 103 5.45 8.43 0.64
CA THR A 103 5.06 7.23 1.37
C THR A 103 4.05 7.60 2.44
N ALA A 104 2.84 7.03 2.36
CA ALA A 104 1.79 7.24 3.33
C ALA A 104 1.99 6.34 4.57
N ALA A 105 3.10 6.53 5.29
CA ALA A 105 3.40 5.83 6.52
C ALA A 105 2.94 6.66 7.74
N PRO A 106 2.03 6.17 8.59
CA PRO A 106 1.54 6.91 9.73
C PRO A 106 2.57 6.98 10.87
N MET A 107 2.52 8.05 11.65
CA MET A 107 3.27 8.14 12.91
C MET A 107 2.70 7.16 13.95
N ALA A 108 3.53 6.76 14.94
CA ALA A 108 3.23 5.70 15.91
C ALA A 108 1.96 5.93 16.77
N PHE A 109 1.41 7.12 16.83
CA PHE A 109 0.17 7.40 17.56
C PHE A 109 -1.11 7.27 16.69
N PHE A 110 -0.97 7.04 15.39
CA PHE A 110 -2.04 6.61 14.51
C PHE A 110 -1.99 5.10 14.32
N HIS A 111 -3.11 4.48 13.97
CA HIS A 111 -3.13 3.08 13.62
C HIS A 111 -2.31 2.80 12.34
N PHE A 112 -1.71 1.62 12.28
CA PHE A 112 -0.92 1.15 11.13
C PHE A 112 -1.50 -0.17 10.64
N GLY A 113 -1.91 -0.19 9.40
CA GLY A 113 -2.46 -1.38 8.74
C GLY A 113 -3.11 -1.03 7.42
N GLY A 114 -3.34 -2.06 6.60
CA GLY A 114 -3.98 -1.98 5.30
C GLY A 114 -5.48 -2.26 5.37
N ARG A 115 -6.05 -2.37 4.19
CA ARG A 115 -7.39 -2.93 3.93
C ARG A 115 -7.27 -4.12 3.01
N LYS A 116 -8.37 -4.81 2.77
CA LYS A 116 -8.44 -6.00 1.92
C LYS A 116 -7.39 -7.04 2.38
N ASP A 117 -6.71 -7.70 1.46
CA ASP A 117 -5.71 -8.72 1.78
C ASP A 117 -4.38 -8.17 2.33
N SER A 118 -4.27 -6.85 2.44
CA SER A 118 -3.12 -6.22 3.11
C SER A 118 -3.23 -6.18 4.64
N PHE A 119 -4.28 -6.74 5.24
CA PHE A 119 -4.45 -6.77 6.69
C PHE A 119 -5.26 -7.97 7.15
N PHE A 120 -4.89 -8.53 8.31
CA PHE A 120 -5.60 -9.61 8.98
C PHE A 120 -6.16 -9.13 10.33
N GLY A 121 -7.48 -9.25 10.53
CA GLY A 121 -8.17 -8.87 11.76
C GLY A 121 -8.83 -7.50 11.72
N ASP A 122 -9.32 -7.04 12.89
CA ASP A 122 -10.13 -5.82 13.01
C ASP A 122 -9.35 -4.64 13.58
N LEU A 123 -8.47 -4.88 14.55
CA LEU A 123 -7.66 -3.88 15.20
C LEU A 123 -6.29 -3.76 14.56
N HIS A 124 -5.90 -2.55 14.20
CA HIS A 124 -4.62 -2.27 13.58
C HIS A 124 -3.50 -2.14 14.62
N ALA A 125 -2.25 -2.31 14.20
CA ALA A 125 -1.10 -2.06 15.06
C ALA A 125 -0.93 -0.56 15.33
N GLN A 126 -0.36 -0.21 16.47
CA GLN A 126 -0.09 1.15 16.94
C GLN A 126 -1.35 1.96 17.32
N GLY A 127 -1.13 3.15 17.85
CA GLY A 127 -2.20 4.05 18.25
C GLY A 127 -3.14 3.45 19.29
N GLU A 128 -4.38 3.90 19.27
CA GLU A 128 -5.43 3.45 20.19
C GLU A 128 -5.83 1.98 19.94
N ASP A 129 -5.79 1.53 18.70
CA ASP A 129 -6.10 0.14 18.33
C ASP A 129 -5.19 -0.86 19.05
N MET A 130 -3.90 -0.53 19.23
CA MET A 130 -2.96 -1.36 19.98
C MET A 130 -3.40 -1.53 21.44
N ILE A 131 -3.91 -0.48 22.06
CA ILE A 131 -4.41 -0.56 23.47
C ILE A 131 -5.58 -1.54 23.52
N HIS A 132 -6.51 -1.45 22.59
CA HIS A 132 -7.65 -2.35 22.52
C HIS A 132 -7.25 -3.79 22.21
N PHE A 133 -6.22 -4.00 21.39
CA PHE A 133 -5.72 -5.31 21.03
C PHE A 133 -5.07 -6.04 22.22
N TYR A 134 -4.31 -5.32 23.06
CA TYR A 134 -3.56 -5.92 24.17
C TYR A 134 -4.28 -5.88 25.52
N THR A 135 -5.53 -5.40 25.58
CA THR A 135 -6.28 -5.30 26.83
C THR A 135 -7.65 -5.95 26.76
N ASP A 136 -8.03 -6.63 27.84
CA ASP A 136 -9.38 -7.13 28.03
C ASP A 136 -10.27 -6.07 28.66
N LYS A 137 -11.55 -6.12 28.35
CA LYS A 137 -12.57 -5.22 28.90
C LYS A 137 -13.47 -5.98 29.86
N THR A 138 -13.62 -5.48 31.09
CA THR A 138 -14.53 -6.00 32.09
C THR A 138 -15.60 -4.95 32.40
N VAL A 139 -16.85 -5.33 32.30
CA VAL A 139 -17.97 -4.52 32.80
C VAL A 139 -18.29 -4.98 34.20
N TYR A 140 -18.17 -4.06 35.18
CA TYR A 140 -18.50 -4.31 36.56
C TYR A 140 -19.70 -3.45 36.95
N ILE A 141 -20.79 -4.09 37.41
CA ILE A 141 -22.02 -3.43 37.85
C ILE A 141 -22.23 -3.80 39.30
N GLU A 142 -22.29 -2.81 40.18
CA GLU A 142 -22.44 -2.99 41.60
C GLU A 142 -23.62 -2.20 42.13
N ARG A 143 -24.36 -2.79 43.04
CA ARG A 143 -25.48 -2.14 43.74
C ARG A 143 -25.46 -2.51 45.22
N TRP A 144 -25.31 -1.51 46.08
CA TRP A 144 -25.37 -1.67 47.52
C TRP A 144 -26.78 -1.35 48.02
N PRO A 145 -27.57 -2.32 48.50
CA PRO A 145 -28.98 -2.10 48.83
C PRO A 145 -29.19 -1.26 50.08
N ASN A 146 -28.19 -1.02 50.89
CA ASN A 146 -28.27 -0.31 52.18
C ASN A 146 -27.22 0.76 52.36
N ALA A 147 -26.86 1.53 51.36
CA ALA A 147 -26.02 2.69 51.46
C ALA A 147 -26.83 3.98 51.65
#